data_be1860256bdec89ab2a76ae4d856efc6
#
_entry.id   be1860256bdec89ab2a76ae4d856efc6
#
_cell.length_a   1.000
_cell.length_b   1.000
_cell.length_c   1.000
_cell.angle_alpha   90.00
_cell.angle_beta   90.00
_cell.angle_gamma   90.00
#
_symmetry.space_group_name_H-M   'P 1'
#
loop_
_entity.id
_entity.type
_entity.pdbx_description
1 polymer ?
#
loop_
_entity_poly.entity_id
_entity_poly.type
_entity_poly.pdbx_seq_one_letter_code
_entity_poly.pdbx_strand_id
1 'polypeptide(L)'
;MLTNVLIQKFTLAKKSKKIKAGEIYVIDIARITDEREQAFIIGDVMRSLDEMYGEGGREIPSKIIILIDELNRYAPRIGAFEEISPVTEQIREIARTGRSRGTILFTAEQFKSSVDRQIIENSAMQVVGRTGSSELTSDVYRFLDPEIKDIATRLEKGELIVSHPTFRRAIKIRFPKPYYKRIG
;
A
#
# COMPACT_ATOMS: atom_id res chain seq x y z
N MET A 1 19.21 2.27 17.12
CA MET A 1 18.33 1.76 18.20
C MET A 1 17.27 0.90 17.52
N LEU A 2 17.41 -0.42 17.56
CA LEU A 2 16.48 -1.36 16.92
C LEU A 2 15.21 -1.40 17.76
N THR A 3 14.12 -0.85 17.23
CA THR A 3 12.81 -0.91 17.86
C THR A 3 12.32 -2.36 17.86
N ASN A 4 11.89 -2.86 18.98
CA ASN A 4 11.36 -4.21 19.15
C ASN A 4 10.17 -4.42 18.21
N VAL A 5 10.35 -5.31 17.23
CA VAL A 5 9.27 -5.76 16.35
C VAL A 5 8.42 -6.74 17.15
N LEU A 6 7.30 -6.29 17.65
CA LEU A 6 6.32 -7.16 18.32
C LEU A 6 5.35 -7.67 17.25
N ILE A 7 5.60 -8.88 16.75
CA ILE A 7 4.63 -9.57 15.88
C ILE A 7 3.47 -10.04 16.76
N GLN A 8 2.39 -9.28 16.78
CA GLN A 8 1.18 -9.68 17.48
C GLN A 8 0.20 -10.28 16.47
N LYS A 9 -0.15 -11.55 16.64
CA LYS A 9 -1.24 -12.17 15.92
C LYS A 9 -2.56 -11.53 16.35
N PHE A 10 -3.24 -10.88 15.41
CA PHE A 10 -4.62 -10.46 15.61
C PHE A 10 -5.49 -11.71 15.67
N THR A 11 -5.96 -12.07 16.85
CA THR A 11 -7.03 -13.04 17.03
C THR A 11 -8.32 -12.24 17.12
N LEU A 12 -9.31 -12.57 16.29
CA LEU A 12 -10.66 -12.01 16.22
C LEU A 12 -11.47 -12.21 17.52
N ALA A 13 -10.92 -11.92 18.68
CA ALA A 13 -11.61 -12.08 19.94
C ALA A 13 -11.34 -10.92 20.89
N LYS A 14 -12.39 -10.12 21.07
CA LYS A 14 -12.66 -9.30 22.26
C LYS A 14 -11.57 -8.32 22.71
N LYS A 15 -11.76 -7.06 22.39
CA LYS A 15 -11.14 -5.79 22.73
C LYS A 15 -10.22 -5.27 21.65
N SER A 16 -10.64 -4.15 21.06
CA SER A 16 -9.79 -3.30 20.24
C SER A 16 -8.49 -2.99 21.00
N LYS A 17 -7.37 -3.60 20.57
CA LYS A 17 -6.08 -3.22 21.13
C LYS A 17 -5.76 -1.82 20.62
N LYS A 18 -5.58 -0.88 21.52
CA LYS A 18 -5.10 0.45 21.14
C LYS A 18 -3.74 0.33 20.47
N ILE A 19 -3.62 0.93 19.32
CA ILE A 19 -2.34 1.03 18.60
C ILE A 19 -1.47 2.02 19.34
N LYS A 20 -0.24 1.60 19.67
CA LYS A 20 0.70 2.41 20.44
C LYS A 20 1.81 2.96 19.54
N ALA A 21 2.28 4.15 19.86
CA ALA A 21 3.40 4.76 19.17
C ALA A 21 4.68 3.90 19.29
N GLY A 22 5.41 3.75 18.18
CA GLY A 22 6.66 2.98 18.16
C GLY A 22 6.50 1.47 18.07
N GLU A 23 5.27 0.96 17.96
CA GLU A 23 5.00 -0.48 17.75
C GLU A 23 4.72 -0.78 16.27
N ILE A 24 5.04 -2.02 15.86
CA ILE A 24 4.71 -2.58 14.55
C ILE A 24 3.69 -3.69 14.76
N TYR A 25 2.58 -3.59 14.04
CA TYR A 25 1.53 -4.59 14.04
C TYR A 25 1.53 -5.32 12.70
N VAL A 26 1.60 -6.64 12.73
CA VAL A 26 1.50 -7.48 11.53
C VAL A 26 0.17 -8.23 11.58
N ILE A 27 -0.64 -8.06 10.56
CA ILE A 27 -1.90 -8.77 10.38
C ILE A 27 -1.63 -9.89 9.38
N ASP A 28 -1.44 -11.10 9.91
CA ASP A 28 -1.19 -12.28 9.10
C ASP A 28 -2.53 -12.95 8.74
N ILE A 29 -2.93 -12.79 7.50
CA ILE A 29 -4.15 -13.39 6.94
C ILE A 29 -3.86 -14.54 5.98
N ALA A 30 -2.61 -15.00 5.87
CA ALA A 30 -2.20 -16.04 4.93
C ALA A 30 -2.92 -17.39 5.14
N ARG A 31 -3.44 -17.64 6.35
CA ARG A 31 -4.19 -18.86 6.67
C ARG A 31 -5.69 -18.80 6.37
N ILE A 32 -6.18 -17.62 6.00
CA ILE A 32 -7.58 -17.40 5.64
C ILE A 32 -7.67 -17.63 4.15
N THR A 33 -8.41 -18.65 3.74
CA THR A 33 -8.54 -19.04 2.34
C THR A 33 -9.65 -18.28 1.60
N ASP A 34 -10.65 -17.79 2.34
CA ASP A 34 -11.77 -17.03 1.78
C ASP A 34 -11.35 -15.54 1.61
N GLU A 35 -11.37 -15.06 0.37
CA GLU A 35 -11.04 -13.68 0.05
C GLU A 35 -11.99 -12.66 0.66
N ARG A 36 -13.26 -13.02 0.87
CA ARG A 36 -14.25 -12.15 1.53
C ARG A 36 -13.94 -11.98 3.01
N GLU A 37 -13.53 -13.07 3.68
CA GLU A 37 -13.06 -13.00 5.07
C GLU A 37 -11.79 -12.15 5.19
N GLN A 38 -10.84 -12.31 4.27
CA GLN A 38 -9.64 -11.45 4.23
C GLN A 38 -10.02 -9.98 4.05
N ALA A 39 -10.89 -9.66 3.09
CA ALA A 39 -11.37 -8.31 2.85
C ALA A 39 -12.11 -7.72 4.06
N PHE A 40 -12.94 -8.54 4.74
CA PHE A 40 -13.63 -8.13 5.95
C PHE A 40 -12.65 -7.71 7.07
N ILE A 41 -11.60 -8.51 7.29
CA ILE A 41 -10.57 -8.21 8.30
C ILE A 41 -9.83 -6.92 7.97
N ILE A 42 -9.41 -6.75 6.72
CA ILE A 42 -8.75 -5.52 6.28
C ILE A 42 -9.68 -4.32 6.46
N GLY A 43 -10.94 -4.45 6.06
CA GLY A 43 -11.96 -3.41 6.24
C GLY A 43 -12.18 -3.04 7.71
N ASP A 44 -12.26 -4.03 8.61
CA ASP A 44 -12.42 -3.79 10.05
C ASP A 44 -11.21 -3.06 10.65
N VAL A 45 -10.00 -3.41 10.23
CA VAL A 45 -8.78 -2.70 10.62
C VAL A 45 -8.79 -1.25 10.14
N MET A 46 -9.15 -1.02 8.86
CA MET A 46 -9.20 0.33 8.29
C MET A 46 -10.26 1.18 8.99
N ARG A 47 -11.44 0.62 9.25
CA ARG A 47 -12.50 1.28 10.00
C ARG A 47 -12.04 1.62 11.43
N SER A 48 -11.40 0.70 12.11
CA SER A 48 -10.89 0.93 13.47
C SER A 48 -9.85 2.05 13.51
N LEU A 49 -8.99 2.13 12.49
CA LEU A 49 -8.03 3.23 12.36
C LEU A 49 -8.74 4.58 12.14
N ASP A 50 -9.76 4.59 11.30
CA ASP A 50 -10.53 5.81 11.01
C ASP A 50 -11.31 6.31 12.24
N GLU A 51 -11.96 5.40 12.97
CA GLU A 51 -12.65 5.71 14.23
C GLU A 51 -11.69 6.32 15.28
N MET A 52 -10.49 5.76 15.41
CA MET A 52 -9.46 6.30 16.32
C MET A 52 -9.13 7.76 16.01
N TYR A 53 -9.10 8.16 14.74
CA TYR A 53 -8.88 9.56 14.34
C TYR A 53 -10.10 10.45 14.56
N GLY A 54 -11.31 9.91 14.44
CA GLY A 54 -12.57 10.66 14.59
C GLY A 54 -12.90 11.06 16.03
N GLU A 55 -12.49 10.24 17.00
CA GLU A 55 -12.81 10.47 18.42
C GLU A 55 -11.98 11.56 19.12
N GLY A 56 -11.12 12.28 18.39
CA GLY A 56 -10.28 13.35 18.96
C GLY A 56 -9.31 12.85 20.03
N GLY A 57 -8.96 11.58 19.97
CA GLY A 57 -8.21 10.88 21.01
C GLY A 57 -6.79 11.39 21.16
N ARG A 58 -6.49 11.88 22.36
CA ARG A 58 -5.15 12.35 22.78
C ARG A 58 -4.09 11.24 22.81
N GLU A 59 -4.46 10.00 22.53
CA GLU A 59 -3.59 8.81 22.63
C GLU A 59 -3.20 8.21 21.25
N ILE A 60 -3.55 8.87 20.14
CA ILE A 60 -3.24 8.37 18.81
C ILE A 60 -1.82 8.80 18.39
N PRO A 61 -1.02 7.91 17.79
CA PRO A 61 0.26 8.31 17.21
C PRO A 61 0.07 9.42 16.17
N SER A 62 0.93 10.43 16.18
CA SER A 62 0.87 11.55 15.24
C SER A 62 1.02 11.11 13.77
N LYS A 63 1.55 9.91 13.55
CA LYS A 63 1.68 9.27 12.23
C LYS A 63 1.46 7.78 12.34
N ILE A 64 0.68 7.24 11.40
CA ILE A 64 0.50 5.80 11.18
C ILE A 64 0.96 5.47 9.77
N ILE A 65 1.78 4.44 9.65
CA ILE A 65 2.20 3.90 8.36
C ILE A 65 1.46 2.58 8.16
N ILE A 66 0.70 2.50 7.08
CA ILE A 66 -0.03 1.31 6.66
C ILE A 66 0.69 0.73 5.45
N LEU A 67 1.05 -0.54 5.51
CA LEU A 67 1.60 -1.28 4.38
C LEU A 67 0.61 -2.36 3.97
N ILE A 68 0.20 -2.36 2.71
CA ILE A 68 -0.68 -3.38 2.12
C ILE A 68 0.07 -4.01 0.96
N ASP A 69 0.31 -5.32 1.06
CA ASP A 69 0.84 -6.12 -0.04
C ASP A 69 -0.32 -6.68 -0.88
N GLU A 70 -0.11 -6.80 -2.18
CA GLU A 70 -1.13 -7.23 -3.14
C GLU A 70 -2.44 -6.42 -3.06
N LEU A 71 -2.33 -5.09 -3.09
CA LEU A 71 -3.48 -4.19 -2.96
C LEU A 71 -4.62 -4.50 -3.93
N ASN A 72 -4.33 -4.98 -5.12
CA ASN A 72 -5.33 -5.37 -6.13
C ASN A 72 -6.34 -6.43 -5.64
N ARG A 73 -6.02 -7.18 -4.58
CA ARG A 73 -6.96 -8.14 -3.97
C ARG A 73 -8.07 -7.44 -3.17
N TYR A 74 -7.81 -6.27 -2.61
CA TYR A 74 -8.72 -5.52 -1.73
C TYR A 74 -9.30 -4.29 -2.40
N ALA A 75 -8.60 -3.76 -3.37
CA ALA A 75 -9.03 -2.61 -4.17
C ALA A 75 -8.72 -2.86 -5.65
N PRO A 76 -9.42 -3.81 -6.29
CA PRO A 76 -9.23 -4.11 -7.71
C PRO A 76 -9.72 -2.96 -8.58
N ARG A 77 -9.16 -2.85 -9.77
CA ARG A 77 -9.74 -2.02 -10.83
C ARG A 77 -11.05 -2.65 -11.29
N ILE A 78 -12.12 -1.91 -11.13
CA ILE A 78 -13.46 -2.34 -11.47
C ILE A 78 -13.94 -1.67 -12.75
N GLY A 79 -14.86 -2.30 -13.47
CA GLY A 79 -15.56 -1.74 -14.62
C GLY A 79 -16.56 -0.65 -14.23
N ALA A 80 -17.02 0.11 -15.21
CA ALA A 80 -17.91 1.27 -14.97
C ALA A 80 -19.28 0.90 -14.36
N PHE A 81 -19.67 -0.36 -14.37
CA PHE A 81 -20.98 -0.85 -13.89
C PHE A 81 -20.86 -1.82 -12.71
N GLU A 82 -19.65 -2.02 -12.18
CA GLU A 82 -19.43 -2.90 -11.04
C GLU A 82 -19.52 -2.12 -9.73
N GLU A 83 -20.10 -2.75 -8.70
CA GLU A 83 -20.17 -2.15 -7.38
C GLU A 83 -18.79 -2.11 -6.69
N ILE A 84 -18.52 -0.96 -6.08
CA ILE A 84 -17.32 -0.75 -5.31
C ILE A 84 -17.49 -1.43 -3.95
N SER A 85 -16.55 -2.28 -3.58
CA SER A 85 -16.61 -2.91 -2.26
C SER A 85 -16.38 -1.88 -1.15
N PRO A 86 -16.99 -2.07 0.04
CA PRO A 86 -16.77 -1.18 1.19
C PRO A 86 -15.29 -1.03 1.56
N VAL A 87 -14.49 -2.09 1.39
CA VAL A 87 -13.04 -2.08 1.66
C VAL A 87 -12.31 -1.19 0.66
N THR A 88 -12.66 -1.30 -0.63
CA THR A 88 -12.10 -0.41 -1.67
C THR A 88 -12.38 1.06 -1.34
N GLU A 89 -13.62 1.37 -0.93
CA GLU A 89 -14.00 2.74 -0.60
C GLU A 89 -13.23 3.28 0.62
N GLN A 90 -13.02 2.48 1.65
CA GLN A 90 -12.21 2.85 2.80
C GLN A 90 -10.74 3.12 2.42
N ILE A 91 -10.16 2.28 1.55
CA ILE A 91 -8.78 2.48 1.08
C ILE A 91 -8.67 3.74 0.22
N ARG A 92 -9.67 4.02 -0.65
CA ARG A 92 -9.76 5.28 -1.41
C ARG A 92 -9.78 6.49 -0.48
N GLU A 93 -10.60 6.43 0.58
CA GLU A 93 -10.70 7.52 1.55
C GLU A 93 -9.35 7.77 2.25
N ILE A 94 -8.65 6.71 2.66
CA ILE A 94 -7.31 6.82 3.25
C ILE A 94 -6.32 7.41 2.24
N ALA A 95 -6.34 6.96 0.98
CA ALA A 95 -5.47 7.51 -0.06
C ALA A 95 -5.72 9.02 -0.30
N ARG A 96 -6.98 9.46 -0.21
CA ARG A 96 -7.40 10.83 -0.42
C ARG A 96 -7.11 11.75 0.77
N THR A 97 -7.37 11.29 2.00
CA THR A 97 -7.37 12.13 3.21
C THR A 97 -6.22 11.83 4.17
N GLY A 98 -5.52 10.73 3.99
CA GLY A 98 -4.50 10.25 4.93
C GLY A 98 -3.46 11.30 5.31
N ARG A 99 -3.05 12.15 4.35
CA ARG A 99 -2.08 13.23 4.62
C ARG A 99 -2.55 14.18 5.74
N SER A 100 -3.82 14.59 5.74
CA SER A 100 -4.35 15.50 6.77
C SER A 100 -4.50 14.83 8.12
N ARG A 101 -4.64 13.50 8.14
CA ARG A 101 -4.78 12.68 9.34
C ARG A 101 -3.46 12.07 9.83
N GLY A 102 -2.32 12.36 9.18
CA GLY A 102 -1.03 11.77 9.52
C GLY A 102 -0.90 10.29 9.12
N THR A 103 -1.80 9.78 8.28
CA THR A 103 -1.73 8.41 7.76
C THR A 103 -0.94 8.37 6.46
N ILE A 104 0.02 7.46 6.37
CA ILE A 104 0.83 7.22 5.19
C ILE A 104 0.52 5.81 4.70
N LEU A 105 -0.02 5.70 3.48
CA LEU A 105 -0.34 4.43 2.84
C LEU A 105 0.80 4.03 1.89
N PHE A 106 1.40 2.86 2.12
CA PHE A 106 2.30 2.17 1.20
C PHE A 106 1.60 0.93 0.67
N THR A 107 1.60 0.78 -0.63
CA THR A 107 1.03 -0.39 -1.29
C THR A 107 2.05 -1.04 -2.19
N ALA A 108 1.94 -2.35 -2.35
CA ALA A 108 2.73 -3.11 -3.30
C ALA A 108 1.80 -4.00 -4.12
N GLU A 109 2.08 -4.10 -5.40
CA GLU A 109 1.31 -4.89 -6.36
C GLU A 109 2.21 -5.40 -7.48
N GLN A 110 1.87 -6.54 -8.06
CA GLN A 110 2.57 -7.08 -9.23
C GLN A 110 2.12 -6.36 -10.52
N PHE A 111 0.84 -6.07 -10.63
CA PHE A 111 0.22 -5.39 -11.78
C PHE A 111 -0.52 -4.14 -11.31
N LYS A 112 0.09 -3.00 -11.53
CA LYS A 112 -0.51 -1.71 -11.17
C LYS A 112 -1.80 -1.44 -11.95
N SER A 113 -1.90 -1.94 -13.18
CA SER A 113 -3.11 -1.82 -14.01
C SER A 113 -4.33 -2.52 -13.42
N SER A 114 -4.13 -3.46 -12.49
CA SER A 114 -5.20 -4.19 -11.80
C SER A 114 -5.72 -3.51 -10.53
N VAL A 115 -5.10 -2.39 -10.12
CA VAL A 115 -5.47 -1.65 -8.90
C VAL A 115 -6.45 -0.53 -9.23
N ASP A 116 -7.29 -0.21 -8.27
CA ASP A 116 -8.24 0.90 -8.34
C ASP A 116 -7.56 2.21 -8.74
N ARG A 117 -8.15 2.88 -9.73
CA ARG A 117 -7.56 4.04 -10.36
C ARG A 117 -7.45 5.24 -9.42
N GLN A 118 -8.46 5.45 -8.57
CA GLN A 118 -8.47 6.60 -7.66
C GLN A 118 -7.36 6.51 -6.62
N ILE A 119 -7.03 5.29 -6.15
CA ILE A 119 -5.92 5.07 -5.22
C ILE A 119 -4.59 5.39 -5.88
N ILE A 120 -4.40 4.93 -7.13
CA ILE A 120 -3.18 5.22 -7.90
C ILE A 120 -3.01 6.72 -8.13
N GLU A 121 -4.08 7.40 -8.54
CA GLU A 121 -4.05 8.84 -8.86
C GLU A 121 -3.80 9.71 -7.62
N ASN A 122 -4.21 9.26 -6.42
CA ASN A 122 -3.92 9.93 -5.16
C ASN A 122 -2.53 9.62 -4.60
N SER A 123 -1.79 8.67 -5.20
CA SER A 123 -0.44 8.31 -4.75
C SER A 123 0.58 9.33 -5.26
N ALA A 124 1.14 10.12 -4.35
CA ALA A 124 2.12 11.15 -4.68
C ALA A 124 3.45 10.54 -5.17
N MET A 125 3.89 9.44 -4.60
CA MET A 125 5.11 8.73 -4.97
C MET A 125 4.76 7.43 -5.66
N GLN A 126 5.39 7.17 -6.80
CA GLN A 126 5.21 5.95 -7.55
C GLN A 126 6.57 5.28 -7.77
N VAL A 127 6.66 4.00 -7.41
CA VAL A 127 7.87 3.21 -7.53
C VAL A 127 7.60 2.06 -8.49
N VAL A 128 8.40 1.93 -9.54
CA VAL A 128 8.23 0.90 -10.57
C VAL A 128 9.48 0.02 -10.58
N GLY A 129 9.26 -1.27 -10.34
CA GLY A 129 10.26 -2.31 -10.53
C GLY A 129 10.34 -2.77 -11.99
N ARG A 130 11.07 -3.87 -12.23
CA ARG A 130 11.09 -4.48 -13.56
C ARG A 130 9.67 -4.89 -13.97
N THR A 131 9.19 -4.34 -15.08
CA THR A 131 7.80 -4.49 -15.53
C THR A 131 7.78 -4.87 -17.00
N GLY A 132 6.90 -5.78 -17.39
CA GLY A 132 6.75 -6.20 -18.79
C GLY A 132 6.19 -5.09 -19.67
N SER A 133 6.56 -5.11 -20.95
CA SER A 133 6.12 -4.10 -21.94
C SER A 133 4.61 -4.00 -22.05
N SER A 134 3.89 -5.13 -21.98
CA SER A 134 2.42 -5.17 -22.04
C SER A 134 1.78 -4.38 -20.89
N GLU A 135 2.27 -4.54 -19.67
CA GLU A 135 1.79 -3.81 -18.51
C GLU A 135 2.07 -2.29 -18.65
N LEU A 136 3.25 -1.93 -19.16
CA LEU A 136 3.67 -0.53 -19.37
C LEU A 136 2.85 0.21 -20.47
N THR A 137 2.04 -0.49 -21.25
CA THR A 137 1.10 0.16 -22.19
C THR A 137 -0.15 0.70 -21.48
N SER A 138 -0.43 0.24 -20.27
CA SER A 138 -1.57 0.72 -19.49
C SER A 138 -1.49 2.21 -19.20
N ASP A 139 -2.66 2.83 -19.11
CA ASP A 139 -2.83 4.25 -18.83
C ASP A 139 -2.26 4.69 -17.47
N VAL A 140 -2.12 3.77 -16.52
CA VAL A 140 -1.53 4.02 -15.20
C VAL A 140 -0.03 4.33 -15.24
N TYR A 141 0.62 4.08 -16.39
CA TYR A 141 2.04 4.40 -16.61
C TYR A 141 2.27 5.61 -17.53
N ARG A 142 1.23 6.45 -17.76
CA ARG A 142 1.34 7.65 -18.63
C ARG A 142 2.36 8.68 -18.11
N PHE A 143 2.67 8.64 -16.84
CA PHE A 143 3.66 9.53 -16.20
C PHE A 143 5.12 9.18 -16.57
N LEU A 144 5.36 8.02 -17.18
CA LEU A 144 6.68 7.60 -17.65
C LEU A 144 6.86 7.93 -19.13
N ASP A 145 7.96 8.60 -19.45
CA ASP A 145 8.39 8.81 -20.83
C ASP A 145 8.74 7.48 -21.51
N PRO A 146 8.66 7.39 -22.85
CA PRO A 146 8.98 6.17 -23.60
C PRO A 146 10.37 5.59 -23.28
N GLU A 147 11.37 6.44 -23.12
CA GLU A 147 12.74 6.06 -22.74
C GLU A 147 12.77 5.38 -21.35
N ILE A 148 12.05 5.94 -20.39
CA ILE A 148 11.97 5.40 -19.03
C ILE A 148 11.21 4.07 -19.02
N LYS A 149 10.16 3.94 -19.84
CA LYS A 149 9.43 2.66 -20.00
C LYS A 149 10.35 1.56 -20.56
N ASP A 150 11.19 1.88 -21.55
CA ASP A 150 12.16 0.94 -22.08
C ASP A 150 13.18 0.51 -20.99
N ILE A 151 13.68 1.45 -20.18
CA ILE A 151 14.54 1.14 -19.03
C ILE A 151 13.80 0.21 -18.04
N ALA A 152 12.52 0.45 -17.77
CA ALA A 152 11.73 -0.35 -16.82
C ALA A 152 11.65 -1.82 -17.21
N THR A 153 11.66 -2.16 -18.50
CA THR A 153 11.67 -3.56 -18.96
C THR A 153 12.96 -4.32 -18.65
N ARG A 154 14.07 -3.57 -18.45
CA ARG A 154 15.44 -4.11 -18.35
C ARG A 154 16.07 -3.87 -16.99
N LEU A 155 15.31 -3.40 -16.00
CA LEU A 155 15.83 -3.18 -14.65
C LEU A 155 16.42 -4.48 -14.07
N GLU A 156 17.58 -4.34 -13.43
CA GLU A 156 18.21 -5.41 -12.68
C GLU A 156 17.61 -5.52 -11.27
N LYS A 157 17.93 -6.61 -10.59
CA LYS A 157 17.52 -6.80 -9.19
C LYS A 157 18.07 -5.69 -8.30
N GLY A 158 17.17 -5.01 -7.58
CA GLY A 158 17.50 -3.87 -6.72
C GLY A 158 17.50 -2.53 -7.44
N GLU A 159 17.22 -2.48 -8.75
CA GLU A 159 16.99 -1.24 -9.48
C GLU A 159 15.50 -0.93 -9.55
N LEU A 160 15.15 0.34 -9.40
CA LEU A 160 13.78 0.84 -9.42
C LEU A 160 13.72 2.17 -10.16
N ILE A 161 12.56 2.51 -10.66
CA ILE A 161 12.22 3.84 -11.16
C ILE A 161 11.33 4.50 -10.13
N VAL A 162 11.65 5.72 -9.73
CA VAL A 162 10.89 6.52 -8.77
C VAL A 162 10.39 7.78 -9.44
N SER A 163 9.09 8.01 -9.33
CA SER A 163 8.43 9.26 -9.70
C SER A 163 7.85 9.92 -8.46
N HIS A 164 8.09 11.22 -8.30
CA HIS A 164 7.55 12.04 -7.22
C HIS A 164 7.34 13.46 -7.74
N PRO A 165 6.33 14.22 -7.29
CA PRO A 165 6.05 15.58 -7.75
C PRO A 165 7.20 16.59 -7.61
N THR A 166 8.14 16.33 -6.69
CA THR A 166 9.34 17.17 -6.54
C THR A 166 10.41 16.93 -7.60
N PHE A 167 10.30 15.84 -8.35
CA PHE A 167 11.24 15.52 -9.42
C PHE A 167 10.70 16.03 -10.76
N ARG A 168 11.57 16.60 -11.58
CA ARG A 168 11.20 17.06 -12.94
C ARG A 168 10.80 15.89 -13.85
N ARG A 169 11.35 14.70 -13.61
CA ARG A 169 11.07 13.44 -14.31
C ARG A 169 11.33 12.27 -13.40
N ALA A 170 10.80 11.09 -13.76
CA ALA A 170 11.11 9.86 -13.07
C ALA A 170 12.62 9.55 -13.14
N ILE A 171 13.17 9.04 -12.06
CA ILE A 171 14.59 8.73 -11.91
C ILE A 171 14.80 7.25 -11.64
N LYS A 172 15.86 6.68 -12.23
CA LYS A 172 16.32 5.34 -11.90
C LYS A 172 17.18 5.39 -10.64
N ILE A 173 16.90 4.52 -9.69
CA ILE A 173 17.66 4.39 -8.45
C ILE A 173 18.11 2.94 -8.25
N ARG A 174 19.11 2.73 -7.40
CA ARG A 174 19.51 1.42 -6.93
C ARG A 174 19.34 1.35 -5.41
N PHE A 175 18.57 0.37 -4.95
CA PHE A 175 18.42 0.12 -3.53
C PHE A 175 19.68 -0.56 -2.95
N PRO A 176 20.10 -0.22 -1.74
CA PRO A 176 21.16 -0.93 -1.06
C PRO A 176 20.74 -2.37 -0.79
N LYS A 177 21.72 -3.28 -0.72
CA LYS A 177 21.44 -4.65 -0.31
C LYS A 177 20.88 -4.67 1.11
N PRO A 178 19.79 -5.44 1.37
CA PRO A 178 19.26 -5.54 2.71
C PRO A 178 20.27 -6.16 3.67
N TYR A 179 20.35 -5.62 4.87
CA TYR A 179 21.29 -6.11 5.91
C TYR A 179 20.86 -7.43 6.55
N TYR A 180 19.63 -7.89 6.32
CA TYR A 180 19.14 -9.16 6.85
C TYR A 180 19.41 -10.31 5.88
N LYS A 181 19.73 -11.49 6.42
CA LYS A 181 19.77 -12.72 5.64
C LYS A 181 18.34 -13.24 5.44
N ARG A 182 17.95 -13.53 4.20
CA ARG A 182 16.76 -14.34 3.96
C ARG A 182 17.01 -15.73 4.55
N ILE A 183 16.16 -16.15 5.48
CA ILE A 183 16.05 -17.54 5.87
C ILE A 183 15.24 -18.18 4.76
N GLY A 184 15.90 -18.97 3.93
CA GLY A 184 15.32 -19.73 2.81
C GLY A 184 14.54 -20.93 3.32
#